data_11e9650ffc76a4f8986c24095d8a6780
#
_entry.id   11e9650ffc76a4f8986c24095d8a6780
#
_cell.length_a   1.000
_cell.length_b   1.000
_cell.length_c   1.000
_cell.angle_alpha   90.00
_cell.angle_beta   90.00
_cell.angle_gamma   90.00
#
_symmetry.space_group_name_H-M   'P 1'
#
loop_
_entity.id
_entity.type
_entity.pdbx_description
1 polymer ?
#
loop_
_entity_poly.entity_id
_entity_poly.type
_entity_poly.pdbx_seq_one_letter_code
_entity_poly.pdbx_strand_id
1 'polypeptide(L)'
;IGALLISSGLFTACDTDFENPNNPTEDVVLGTKEGLFALATGIRQYYSVTALRQVIEAPGITTRELGVTNTFLNINELAKGGAELPGESGGITNPWVNLLRAKGMAESLIEGANTVELSPGTRSGVIAYGNLFKAMSLGALIEMFEQAPINNFADGAAEFSDRATVLANCISLLEEARDMMSSSPVSDEFKSTVLWPEMNLQKTVNAFLSRYYLLAGNYTESITAANAVLNDSDATNSMWVYDANNQNPIWNRTVNSADLNPQTNFGLLGAYVPEAGDGRVNFYLGDDAGFANGDAGGQALSEMLGFFGTNTASIPIYLKGEMLLNKAEAFARQSQLSDAVIQLNLVRQKNDDPLSVNANLPAWTGNETSQADILEEIYKNRCIELFLTGMRFEDSKRFHPNFVVPTAANTTNERNRNYYPYPTVERENNPNTPADPSI
;
A
#
# COMPACT_ATOMS: atom_id res chain seq x y z
N ILE A 1 29.83 51.67 59.76
CA ILE A 1 28.42 51.43 59.39
C ILE A 1 28.33 51.63 57.86
N GLY A 2 28.41 50.61 57.08
CA GLY A 2 28.24 50.65 55.62
C GLY A 2 26.92 50.00 55.23
N ALA A 3 26.04 50.77 54.63
CA ALA A 3 24.79 50.26 54.09
C ALA A 3 24.98 49.68 52.68
N LEU A 4 24.68 48.41 52.53
CA LEU A 4 24.70 47.66 51.27
C LEU A 4 23.35 47.84 50.56
N LEU A 5 23.30 48.62 49.51
CA LEU A 5 22.14 48.76 48.64
C LEU A 5 22.06 47.56 47.69
N ILE A 6 21.10 46.67 47.88
CA ILE A 6 20.76 45.58 46.93
C ILE A 6 19.86 46.20 45.86
N SER A 7 20.41 46.33 44.65
CA SER A 7 19.67 46.70 43.43
C SER A 7 19.02 45.43 42.88
N SER A 8 17.70 45.27 43.04
CA SER A 8 16.88 44.27 42.41
C SER A 8 16.66 44.62 40.91
N GLY A 9 17.49 44.12 40.05
CA GLY A 9 17.28 44.16 38.59
C GLY A 9 16.03 43.36 38.22
N LEU A 10 15.01 44.03 37.71
CA LEU A 10 13.88 43.40 37.03
C LEU A 10 14.38 42.83 35.69
N PHE A 11 14.57 41.50 35.63
CA PHE A 11 14.73 40.80 34.35
C PHE A 11 13.34 40.70 33.73
N THR A 12 12.98 41.61 32.82
CA THR A 12 11.95 41.37 31.84
C THR A 12 12.47 40.36 30.86
N ALA A 13 12.07 39.09 30.99
CA ALA A 13 12.25 38.11 29.93
C ALA A 13 11.45 38.63 28.72
N CYS A 14 12.14 38.96 27.64
CA CYS A 14 11.49 39.13 26.35
C CYS A 14 10.86 37.79 25.97
N ASP A 15 9.57 37.82 25.75
CA ASP A 15 8.87 36.71 25.09
C ASP A 15 9.49 36.58 23.68
N THR A 16 10.22 35.50 23.45
CA THR A 16 10.89 35.21 22.18
C THR A 16 10.07 34.31 21.29
N ASP A 17 8.75 34.30 21.44
CA ASP A 17 7.88 33.67 20.48
C ASP A 17 7.80 34.50 19.20
N PHE A 18 8.86 34.36 18.37
CA PHE A 18 8.81 34.82 16.99
C PHE A 18 8.07 33.77 16.17
N GLU A 19 6.78 33.99 15.95
CA GLU A 19 6.07 33.27 14.90
C GLU A 19 6.81 33.50 13.58
N ASN A 20 7.40 32.46 13.04
CA ASN A 20 8.01 32.51 11.71
C ASN A 20 6.89 32.50 10.66
N PRO A 21 6.59 33.62 9.96
CA PRO A 21 5.49 33.69 9.00
C PRO A 21 5.68 32.74 7.79
N ASN A 22 6.89 32.21 7.61
CA ASN A 22 7.21 31.27 6.54
C ASN A 22 7.16 29.80 7.00
N ASN A 23 6.86 29.55 8.28
CA ASN A 23 6.71 28.19 8.81
C ASN A 23 5.47 28.18 9.72
N PRO A 24 4.26 28.11 9.14
CA PRO A 24 3.02 28.13 9.89
C PRO A 24 2.99 26.98 10.91
N THR A 25 2.52 27.27 12.12
CA THR A 25 2.30 26.24 13.13
C THR A 25 1.21 25.27 12.69
N GLU A 26 1.18 24.07 13.26
CA GLU A 26 0.17 23.06 12.95
C GLU A 26 -1.24 23.62 13.13
N ASP A 27 -1.50 24.37 14.20
CA ASP A 27 -2.77 25.02 14.48
C ASP A 27 -3.21 26.01 13.37
N VAL A 28 -2.26 26.73 12.76
CA VAL A 28 -2.57 27.65 11.65
C VAL A 28 -2.94 26.88 10.39
N VAL A 29 -2.25 25.77 10.12
CA VAL A 29 -2.55 24.90 8.95
C VAL A 29 -3.90 24.24 9.14
N LEU A 30 -4.17 23.66 10.30
CA LEU A 30 -5.42 22.93 10.58
C LEU A 30 -6.62 23.89 10.80
N GLY A 31 -6.38 25.17 11.06
CA GLY A 31 -7.41 26.17 11.34
C GLY A 31 -8.04 26.84 10.11
N THR A 32 -7.61 26.53 8.89
CA THR A 32 -8.11 27.14 7.65
C THR A 32 -8.37 26.13 6.55
N LYS A 33 -9.35 26.44 5.66
CA LYS A 33 -9.63 25.61 4.47
C LYS A 33 -8.40 25.46 3.56
N GLU A 34 -7.69 26.53 3.32
CA GLU A 34 -6.48 26.56 2.48
C GLU A 34 -5.38 25.68 3.10
N GLY A 35 -5.23 25.72 4.41
CA GLY A 35 -4.30 24.85 5.13
C GLY A 35 -4.68 23.37 5.04
N LEU A 36 -5.97 23.03 5.15
CA LEU A 36 -6.44 21.67 4.95
C LEU A 36 -6.18 21.18 3.50
N PHE A 37 -6.36 22.02 2.50
CA PHE A 37 -6.05 21.67 1.11
C PHE A 37 -4.54 21.47 0.88
N ALA A 38 -3.72 22.30 1.51
CA ALA A 38 -2.26 22.14 1.48
C ALA A 38 -1.83 20.83 2.17
N LEU A 39 -2.41 20.50 3.33
CA LEU A 39 -2.15 19.23 4.01
C LEU A 39 -2.60 18.03 3.17
N ALA A 40 -3.78 18.07 2.56
CA ALA A 40 -4.26 17.02 1.66
C ALA A 40 -3.30 16.78 0.47
N THR A 41 -2.79 17.86 -0.14
CA THR A 41 -1.77 17.78 -1.20
C THR A 41 -0.46 17.18 -0.67
N GLY A 42 -0.04 17.57 0.54
CA GLY A 42 1.13 17.03 1.23
C GLY A 42 1.00 15.54 1.52
N ILE A 43 -0.18 15.07 1.94
CA ILE A 43 -0.47 13.65 2.16
C ILE A 43 -0.26 12.86 0.86
N ARG A 44 -0.84 13.32 -0.25
CA ARG A 44 -0.65 12.68 -1.56
C ARG A 44 0.82 12.54 -1.91
N GLN A 45 1.57 13.63 -1.82
CA GLN A 45 2.99 13.64 -2.17
C GLN A 45 3.79 12.71 -1.27
N TYR A 46 3.57 12.78 0.04
CA TYR A 46 4.25 11.92 1.00
C TYR A 46 3.92 10.44 0.76
N TYR A 47 2.62 10.13 0.57
CA TYR A 47 2.20 8.76 0.35
C TYR A 47 2.77 8.21 -0.96
N SER A 48 2.59 8.90 -2.09
CA SER A 48 2.99 8.39 -3.41
C SER A 48 4.50 8.21 -3.58
N VAL A 49 5.33 9.06 -2.94
CA VAL A 49 6.79 9.03 -3.10
C VAL A 49 7.47 8.23 -1.99
N THR A 50 6.99 8.34 -0.75
CA THR A 50 7.69 7.76 0.42
C THR A 50 7.01 6.50 0.94
N ALA A 51 5.72 6.57 1.30
CA ALA A 51 5.03 5.44 1.90
C ALA A 51 4.77 4.31 0.89
N LEU A 52 4.33 4.63 -0.32
CA LEU A 52 4.06 3.65 -1.38
C LEU A 52 5.30 2.82 -1.73
N ARG A 53 6.49 3.45 -1.72
CA ARG A 53 7.73 2.71 -1.91
C ARG A 53 7.84 1.56 -0.91
N GLN A 54 7.55 1.80 0.36
CA GLN A 54 7.65 0.80 1.42
C GLN A 54 6.61 -0.31 1.26
N VAL A 55 5.39 0.06 0.83
CA VAL A 55 4.31 -0.89 0.55
C VAL A 55 4.66 -1.86 -0.58
N ILE A 56 5.46 -1.42 -1.55
CA ILE A 56 5.86 -2.23 -2.69
C ILE A 56 7.19 -2.95 -2.45
N GLU A 57 8.22 -2.24 -1.97
CA GLU A 57 9.59 -2.76 -1.86
C GLU A 57 9.70 -3.88 -0.82
N ALA A 58 9.22 -3.67 0.41
CA ALA A 58 9.39 -4.65 1.47
C ALA A 58 8.62 -5.95 1.18
N PRO A 59 7.32 -5.94 0.84
CA PRO A 59 6.61 -7.15 0.41
C PRO A 59 7.21 -7.79 -0.84
N GLY A 60 7.60 -6.98 -1.83
CA GLY A 60 8.17 -7.48 -3.09
C GLY A 60 9.48 -8.26 -2.90
N ILE A 61 10.34 -7.85 -1.96
CA ILE A 61 11.55 -8.60 -1.60
C ILE A 61 11.17 -9.87 -0.83
N THR A 62 10.29 -9.76 0.17
CA THR A 62 9.88 -10.88 1.02
C THR A 62 9.19 -12.00 0.24
N THR A 63 8.45 -11.66 -0.82
CA THR A 63 7.73 -12.59 -1.68
C THR A 63 8.46 -12.91 -2.98
N ARG A 64 9.67 -12.41 -3.15
CA ARG A 64 10.53 -12.73 -4.30
C ARG A 64 10.05 -12.17 -5.64
N GLU A 65 9.21 -11.14 -5.61
CA GLU A 65 8.97 -10.34 -6.81
C GLU A 65 10.24 -9.59 -7.23
N LEU A 66 11.01 -9.14 -6.21
CA LEU A 66 12.29 -8.45 -6.38
C LEU A 66 13.45 -9.28 -5.84
N GLY A 67 14.54 -9.31 -6.58
CA GLY A 67 15.84 -9.81 -6.15
C GLY A 67 16.79 -8.65 -5.82
N VAL A 68 17.65 -8.86 -4.83
CA VAL A 68 18.66 -7.89 -4.38
C VAL A 68 19.91 -8.00 -5.21
N THR A 69 20.42 -6.88 -5.72
CA THR A 69 21.61 -6.81 -6.60
C THR A 69 22.83 -6.22 -5.92
N ASN A 70 22.71 -5.71 -4.70
CA ASN A 70 23.78 -5.09 -3.95
C ASN A 70 23.94 -5.70 -2.54
N THR A 71 24.85 -5.11 -1.75
CA THR A 71 25.20 -5.57 -0.39
C THR A 71 24.60 -4.71 0.72
N PHE A 72 23.61 -3.84 0.44
CA PHE A 72 22.98 -3.05 1.48
C PHE A 72 22.25 -3.94 2.49
N LEU A 73 22.60 -3.75 3.77
CA LEU A 73 22.19 -4.66 4.84
C LEU A 73 20.68 -4.81 4.95
N ASN A 74 19.95 -3.70 4.99
CA ASN A 74 18.51 -3.68 5.22
C ASN A 74 17.69 -4.45 4.17
N ILE A 75 18.06 -4.41 2.89
CA ILE A 75 17.36 -5.16 1.83
C ILE A 75 17.80 -6.62 1.79
N ASN A 76 19.06 -6.92 2.13
CA ASN A 76 19.53 -8.28 2.26
C ASN A 76 18.92 -8.99 3.48
N GLU A 77 18.68 -8.29 4.60
CA GLU A 77 17.95 -8.82 5.76
C GLU A 77 16.49 -9.18 5.39
N LEU A 78 15.81 -8.34 4.61
CA LEU A 78 14.48 -8.67 4.08
C LEU A 78 14.51 -9.91 3.17
N ALA A 79 15.49 -10.00 2.27
CA ALA A 79 15.62 -11.13 1.36
C ALA A 79 15.95 -12.44 2.09
N LYS A 80 16.76 -12.38 3.15
CA LYS A 80 17.03 -13.51 4.03
C LYS A 80 15.81 -13.90 4.84
N GLY A 81 15.15 -12.91 5.45
CA GLY A 81 13.93 -13.10 6.24
C GLY A 81 14.12 -14.05 7.43
N GLY A 82 13.08 -14.77 7.81
CA GLY A 82 13.12 -15.73 8.89
C GLY A 82 13.61 -15.11 10.21
N ALA A 83 14.44 -15.83 10.94
CA ALA A 83 15.05 -15.36 12.19
C ALA A 83 16.17 -14.33 11.96
N GLU A 84 16.65 -14.18 10.74
CA GLU A 84 17.72 -13.26 10.39
C GLU A 84 17.24 -11.83 10.06
N LEU A 85 15.92 -11.56 10.15
CA LEU A 85 15.35 -10.22 10.00
C LEU A 85 15.17 -9.58 11.38
N PRO A 86 16.08 -8.70 11.81
CA PRO A 86 16.06 -8.13 13.16
C PRO A 86 15.12 -6.91 13.23
N GLY A 87 14.66 -6.57 14.44
CA GLY A 87 13.79 -5.43 14.70
C GLY A 87 14.41 -4.06 14.40
N GLU A 88 15.73 -3.94 14.38
CA GLU A 88 16.47 -2.72 14.00
C GLU A 88 16.64 -2.54 12.50
N SER A 89 16.26 -3.52 11.69
CA SER A 89 16.39 -3.42 10.23
C SER A 89 15.62 -2.24 9.66
N GLY A 90 16.29 -1.43 8.83
CA GLY A 90 15.64 -0.37 8.05
C GLY A 90 14.57 -0.91 7.10
N GLY A 91 14.66 -2.18 6.70
CA GLY A 91 13.66 -2.86 5.86
C GLY A 91 12.28 -2.98 6.50
N ILE A 92 12.20 -2.97 7.83
CA ILE A 92 10.94 -3.04 8.58
C ILE A 92 10.62 -1.71 9.31
N THR A 93 11.64 -1.01 9.80
CA THR A 93 11.44 0.29 10.47
C THR A 93 10.86 1.33 9.52
N ASN A 94 11.36 1.40 8.28
CA ASN A 94 10.87 2.38 7.31
C ASN A 94 9.39 2.20 6.93
N PRO A 95 8.89 0.99 6.56
CA PRO A 95 7.45 0.83 6.32
C PRO A 95 6.60 1.19 7.55
N TRP A 96 7.02 0.79 8.75
CA TRP A 96 6.31 1.12 9.98
C TRP A 96 6.18 2.63 10.19
N VAL A 97 7.31 3.34 10.24
CA VAL A 97 7.35 4.78 10.54
C VAL A 97 6.66 5.59 9.43
N ASN A 98 6.89 5.26 8.17
CA ASN A 98 6.31 6.04 7.06
C ASN A 98 4.79 5.86 6.92
N LEU A 99 4.27 4.66 7.20
CA LEU A 99 2.83 4.43 7.19
C LEU A 99 2.14 5.06 8.41
N LEU A 100 2.73 4.99 9.61
CA LEU A 100 2.21 5.69 10.77
C LEU A 100 2.21 7.20 10.58
N ARG A 101 3.23 7.77 9.92
CA ARG A 101 3.26 9.20 9.59
C ARG A 101 2.16 9.56 8.58
N ALA A 102 1.98 8.78 7.51
CA ALA A 102 0.90 9.02 6.55
C ALA A 102 -0.48 8.93 7.23
N LYS A 103 -0.66 7.95 8.12
CA LYS A 103 -1.85 7.81 8.96
C LYS A 103 -2.08 9.04 9.83
N GLY A 104 -1.07 9.52 10.55
CA GLY A 104 -1.17 10.72 11.40
C GLY A 104 -1.54 11.98 10.61
N MET A 105 -0.93 12.20 9.45
CA MET A 105 -1.30 13.32 8.56
C MET A 105 -2.76 13.23 8.12
N ALA A 106 -3.27 12.04 7.84
CA ALA A 106 -4.67 11.83 7.48
C ALA A 106 -5.62 12.07 8.67
N GLU A 107 -5.22 11.69 9.89
CA GLU A 107 -5.95 11.97 11.13
C GLU A 107 -6.06 13.48 11.38
N SER A 108 -4.95 14.22 11.27
CA SER A 108 -4.94 15.68 11.38
C SER A 108 -5.85 16.35 10.34
N LEU A 109 -5.88 15.82 9.11
CA LEU A 109 -6.77 16.33 8.05
C LEU A 109 -8.24 16.14 8.40
N ILE A 110 -8.62 14.97 8.92
CA ILE A 110 -10.00 14.65 9.35
C ILE A 110 -10.39 15.53 10.53
N GLU A 111 -9.53 15.69 11.52
CA GLU A 111 -9.75 16.53 12.69
C GLU A 111 -9.96 18.00 12.29
N GLY A 112 -9.10 18.54 11.44
CA GLY A 112 -9.23 19.88 10.91
C GLY A 112 -10.53 20.09 10.14
N ALA A 113 -10.99 19.10 9.37
CA ALA A 113 -12.27 19.16 8.67
C ALA A 113 -13.48 19.26 9.63
N ASN A 114 -13.35 18.76 10.85
CA ASN A 114 -14.42 18.83 11.86
C ASN A 114 -14.45 20.18 12.59
N THR A 115 -13.36 20.91 12.61
CA THR A 115 -13.23 22.20 13.31
C THR A 115 -13.39 23.42 12.40
N VAL A 116 -12.95 23.32 11.13
CA VAL A 116 -13.03 24.41 10.16
C VAL A 116 -14.42 24.50 9.55
N GLU A 117 -14.92 25.73 9.32
CA GLU A 117 -16.15 25.95 8.59
C GLU A 117 -15.95 25.66 7.10
N LEU A 118 -16.57 24.59 6.62
CA LEU A 118 -16.50 24.11 5.23
C LEU A 118 -17.90 23.94 4.66
N SER A 119 -18.05 24.17 3.35
CA SER A 119 -19.28 23.78 2.66
C SER A 119 -19.50 22.25 2.76
N PRO A 120 -20.75 21.76 2.73
CA PRO A 120 -21.01 20.31 2.86
C PRO A 120 -20.19 19.45 1.86
N GLY A 121 -20.10 19.85 0.60
CA GLY A 121 -19.36 19.12 -0.42
C GLY A 121 -17.83 19.19 -0.24
N THR A 122 -17.31 20.32 0.27
CA THR A 122 -15.89 20.45 0.60
C THR A 122 -15.53 19.59 1.82
N ARG A 123 -16.34 19.61 2.87
CA ARG A 123 -16.18 18.75 4.05
C ARG A 123 -16.20 17.29 3.68
N SER A 124 -17.18 16.87 2.84
CA SER A 124 -17.28 15.52 2.32
C SER A 124 -16.00 15.10 1.59
N GLY A 125 -15.47 15.95 0.71
CA GLY A 125 -14.22 15.68 -0.01
C GLY A 125 -13.01 15.52 0.93
N VAL A 126 -12.84 16.44 1.89
CA VAL A 126 -11.70 16.41 2.83
C VAL A 126 -11.75 15.16 3.71
N ILE A 127 -12.91 14.84 4.30
CA ILE A 127 -13.06 13.67 5.18
C ILE A 127 -12.91 12.37 4.39
N ALA A 128 -13.57 12.25 3.22
CA ALA A 128 -13.46 11.05 2.38
C ALA A 128 -12.00 10.81 1.95
N TYR A 129 -11.28 11.86 1.64
CA TYR A 129 -9.87 11.79 1.27
C TYR A 129 -9.00 11.38 2.48
N GLY A 130 -9.20 12.00 3.63
CA GLY A 130 -8.51 11.63 4.87
C GLY A 130 -8.76 10.17 5.26
N ASN A 131 -10.02 9.74 5.24
CA ASN A 131 -10.41 8.36 5.52
C ASN A 131 -9.76 7.36 4.56
N LEU A 132 -9.68 7.69 3.26
CA LEU A 132 -8.99 6.86 2.28
C LEU A 132 -7.51 6.67 2.64
N PHE A 133 -6.77 7.75 2.91
CA PHE A 133 -5.34 7.64 3.23
C PHE A 133 -5.07 6.99 4.59
N LYS A 134 -5.93 7.23 5.58
CA LYS A 134 -5.89 6.52 6.87
C LYS A 134 -6.10 5.02 6.68
N ALA A 135 -7.14 4.63 5.93
CA ALA A 135 -7.44 3.23 5.64
C ALA A 135 -6.32 2.55 4.82
N MET A 136 -5.77 3.22 3.81
CA MET A 136 -4.64 2.72 3.02
C MET A 136 -3.40 2.47 3.90
N SER A 137 -3.11 3.38 4.83
CA SER A 137 -1.95 3.26 5.72
C SER A 137 -2.13 2.12 6.73
N LEU A 138 -3.30 2.04 7.37
CA LEU A 138 -3.64 0.97 8.31
C LEU A 138 -3.70 -0.41 7.63
N GLY A 139 -4.30 -0.49 6.44
CA GLY A 139 -4.36 -1.73 5.68
C GLY A 139 -2.97 -2.23 5.30
N ALA A 140 -2.09 -1.35 4.80
CA ALA A 140 -0.71 -1.72 4.50
C ALA A 140 0.07 -2.15 5.76
N LEU A 141 -0.14 -1.49 6.91
CA LEU A 141 0.46 -1.92 8.18
C LEU A 141 0.03 -3.34 8.54
N ILE A 142 -1.28 -3.64 8.49
CA ILE A 142 -1.79 -4.93 8.93
C ILE A 142 -1.53 -6.07 7.92
N GLU A 143 -1.23 -5.73 6.67
CA GLU A 143 -0.72 -6.69 5.69
C GLU A 143 0.73 -7.11 5.98
N MET A 144 1.52 -6.25 6.60
CA MET A 144 2.94 -6.48 6.90
C MET A 144 3.20 -6.91 8.36
N PHE A 145 2.45 -6.37 9.32
CA PHE A 145 2.60 -6.63 10.75
C PHE A 145 1.35 -7.32 11.29
N GLU A 146 1.49 -8.15 12.32
CA GLU A 146 0.39 -8.94 12.86
C GLU A 146 -0.67 -8.09 13.58
N GLN A 147 -0.23 -7.00 14.21
CA GLN A 147 -1.06 -6.02 14.90
C GLN A 147 -0.59 -4.61 14.56
N ALA A 148 -1.46 -3.63 14.68
CA ALA A 148 -1.13 -2.22 14.46
C ALA A 148 -1.96 -1.29 15.34
N PRO A 149 -1.45 -0.08 15.69
CA PRO A 149 -2.22 0.93 16.42
C PRO A 149 -3.18 1.65 15.46
N ILE A 150 -4.49 1.57 15.78
CA ILE A 150 -5.52 2.30 15.02
C ILE A 150 -5.41 3.80 15.27
N ASN A 151 -5.16 4.20 16.51
CA ASN A 151 -5.01 5.59 16.91
C ASN A 151 -3.59 5.85 17.40
N ASN A 152 -3.09 7.06 17.13
CA ASN A 152 -1.85 7.54 17.73
C ASN A 152 -2.16 8.22 19.07
N PHE A 153 -1.27 8.07 20.05
CA PHE A 153 -1.35 8.76 21.33
C PHE A 153 -0.14 9.67 21.50
N ALA A 154 -0.37 10.88 21.99
CA ALA A 154 0.66 11.89 22.15
C ALA A 154 1.76 11.50 23.16
N ASP A 155 1.45 10.59 24.08
CA ASP A 155 2.38 10.07 25.10
C ASP A 155 3.22 8.88 24.59
N GLY A 156 3.04 8.45 23.34
CA GLY A 156 3.76 7.32 22.75
C GLY A 156 3.27 5.94 23.21
N ALA A 157 2.18 5.85 23.99
CA ALA A 157 1.65 4.59 24.52
C ALA A 157 0.44 4.06 23.70
N ALA A 158 0.52 4.11 22.38
CA ALA A 158 -0.54 3.63 21.50
C ALA A 158 -0.84 2.13 21.73
N GLU A 159 -2.11 1.78 21.87
CA GLU A 159 -2.55 0.40 21.99
C GLU A 159 -2.61 -0.28 20.62
N PHE A 160 -2.17 -1.52 20.57
CA PHE A 160 -2.23 -2.35 19.37
C PHE A 160 -3.56 -3.07 19.26
N SER A 161 -4.06 -3.15 18.05
CA SER A 161 -5.26 -3.90 17.69
C SER A 161 -4.92 -5.07 16.80
N ASP A 162 -5.67 -6.15 16.93
CA ASP A 162 -5.52 -7.31 16.07
C ASP A 162 -5.95 -7.03 14.62
N ARG A 163 -5.57 -7.93 13.72
CA ARG A 163 -5.84 -7.83 12.29
C ARG A 163 -7.32 -7.62 11.98
N ALA A 164 -8.22 -8.38 12.63
CA ALA A 164 -9.65 -8.30 12.34
C ALA A 164 -10.20 -6.92 12.72
N THR A 165 -9.78 -6.40 13.88
CA THR A 165 -10.17 -5.07 14.37
C THR A 165 -9.64 -3.95 13.46
N VAL A 166 -8.38 -4.04 13.01
CA VAL A 166 -7.80 -3.05 12.09
C VAL A 166 -8.51 -3.08 10.73
N LEU A 167 -8.78 -4.25 10.16
CA LEU A 167 -9.52 -4.36 8.90
C LEU A 167 -10.95 -3.83 9.02
N ALA A 168 -11.65 -4.13 10.12
CA ALA A 168 -12.98 -3.57 10.38
C ALA A 168 -12.95 -2.04 10.44
N ASN A 169 -11.90 -1.45 11.05
CA ASN A 169 -11.71 0.01 11.06
C ASN A 169 -11.45 0.57 9.66
N CYS A 170 -10.58 -0.07 8.86
CA CYS A 170 -10.36 0.34 7.46
C CYS A 170 -11.66 0.33 6.65
N ILE A 171 -12.47 -0.72 6.80
CA ILE A 171 -13.77 -0.82 6.13
C ILE A 171 -14.69 0.30 6.57
N SER A 172 -14.83 0.54 7.89
CA SER A 172 -15.69 1.60 8.42
C SER A 172 -15.31 3.00 7.92
N LEU A 173 -14.00 3.31 7.87
CA LEU A 173 -13.50 4.58 7.31
C LEU A 173 -13.87 4.76 5.84
N LEU A 174 -13.77 3.71 5.05
CA LEU A 174 -14.10 3.75 3.62
C LEU A 174 -15.61 3.75 3.37
N GLU A 175 -16.41 3.06 4.19
CA GLU A 175 -17.87 3.15 4.14
C GLU A 175 -18.34 4.57 4.47
N GLU A 176 -17.81 5.19 5.51
CA GLU A 176 -18.08 6.58 5.84
C GLU A 176 -17.72 7.51 4.67
N ALA A 177 -16.54 7.33 4.06
CA ALA A 177 -16.11 8.10 2.91
C ALA A 177 -17.08 7.97 1.73
N ARG A 178 -17.49 6.74 1.39
CA ARG A 178 -18.47 6.45 0.33
C ARG A 178 -19.81 7.11 0.60
N ASP A 179 -20.33 6.95 1.80
CA ASP A 179 -21.67 7.40 2.20
C ASP A 179 -21.73 8.93 2.31
N MET A 180 -20.66 9.57 2.78
CA MET A 180 -20.52 11.03 2.77
C MET A 180 -20.53 11.59 1.34
N MET A 181 -19.74 11.02 0.43
CA MET A 181 -19.70 11.45 -0.97
C MET A 181 -21.04 11.22 -1.68
N SER A 182 -21.80 10.20 -1.28
CA SER A 182 -23.14 9.92 -1.83
C SER A 182 -24.18 10.94 -1.34
N SER A 183 -24.15 11.32 -0.07
CA SER A 183 -25.10 12.26 0.53
C SER A 183 -24.75 13.72 0.25
N SER A 184 -23.47 14.05 0.14
CA SER A 184 -22.95 15.37 -0.19
C SER A 184 -21.84 15.23 -1.25
N PRO A 185 -22.16 15.33 -2.54
CA PRO A 185 -21.17 15.22 -3.61
C PRO A 185 -19.98 16.18 -3.40
N VAL A 186 -18.78 15.66 -3.64
CA VAL A 186 -17.54 16.42 -3.48
C VAL A 186 -17.58 17.71 -4.28
N SER A 187 -17.25 18.84 -3.66
CA SER A 187 -17.28 20.15 -4.31
C SER A 187 -16.30 20.26 -5.47
N ASP A 188 -16.62 21.05 -6.48
CA ASP A 188 -15.73 21.29 -7.61
C ASP A 188 -14.45 22.03 -7.18
N GLU A 189 -14.54 22.86 -6.12
CA GLU A 189 -13.38 23.51 -5.50
C GLU A 189 -12.39 22.47 -4.99
N PHE A 190 -12.83 21.48 -4.20
CA PHE A 190 -11.96 20.42 -3.69
C PHE A 190 -11.39 19.58 -4.84
N LYS A 191 -12.20 19.18 -5.80
CA LYS A 191 -11.74 18.41 -6.97
C LYS A 191 -10.64 19.14 -7.73
N SER A 192 -10.83 20.43 -8.02
CA SER A 192 -9.86 21.20 -8.84
C SER A 192 -8.60 21.60 -8.09
N THR A 193 -8.63 21.68 -6.75
CA THR A 193 -7.49 22.13 -5.93
C THR A 193 -6.67 20.99 -5.35
N VAL A 194 -7.34 19.91 -4.93
CA VAL A 194 -6.70 18.80 -4.19
C VAL A 194 -6.50 17.56 -5.05
N LEU A 195 -7.54 17.17 -5.81
CA LEU A 195 -7.45 15.99 -6.66
C LEU A 195 -6.64 16.34 -7.92
N TRP A 196 -6.02 15.33 -8.50
CA TRP A 196 -5.32 15.43 -9.78
C TRP A 196 -6.14 14.75 -10.88
N PRO A 197 -5.89 15.04 -12.17
CA PRO A 197 -6.71 14.55 -13.27
C PRO A 197 -6.88 13.03 -13.32
N GLU A 198 -5.84 12.30 -12.89
CA GLU A 198 -5.82 10.85 -12.85
C GLU A 198 -6.31 10.32 -11.47
N MET A 199 -7.31 10.94 -10.87
CA MET A 199 -7.88 10.51 -9.60
C MET A 199 -9.40 10.54 -9.62
N ASN A 200 -10.02 9.39 -9.56
CA ASN A 200 -11.43 9.24 -9.22
C ASN A 200 -11.56 8.77 -7.77
N LEU A 201 -11.85 9.70 -6.85
CA LEU A 201 -11.90 9.42 -5.42
C LEU A 201 -12.96 8.36 -5.07
N GLN A 202 -14.15 8.44 -5.70
CA GLN A 202 -15.24 7.49 -5.47
C GLN A 202 -14.87 6.06 -5.88
N LYS A 203 -14.29 5.91 -7.07
CA LYS A 203 -13.81 4.60 -7.54
C LYS A 203 -12.71 4.06 -6.65
N THR A 204 -11.77 4.91 -6.24
CA THR A 204 -10.65 4.49 -5.39
C THR A 204 -11.15 4.00 -4.03
N VAL A 205 -12.10 4.70 -3.41
CA VAL A 205 -12.74 4.24 -2.16
C VAL A 205 -13.41 2.88 -2.36
N ASN A 206 -14.16 2.68 -3.44
CA ASN A 206 -14.80 1.38 -3.72
C ASN A 206 -13.78 0.28 -4.03
N ALA A 207 -12.67 0.59 -4.70
CA ALA A 207 -11.61 -0.39 -4.97
C ALA A 207 -10.96 -0.89 -3.67
N PHE A 208 -10.66 0.01 -2.72
CA PHE A 208 -10.15 -0.37 -1.41
C PHE A 208 -11.20 -1.05 -0.53
N LEU A 209 -12.48 -0.69 -0.63
CA LEU A 209 -13.57 -1.45 -0.01
C LEU A 209 -13.61 -2.89 -0.54
N SER A 210 -13.53 -3.09 -1.87
CA SER A 210 -13.48 -4.43 -2.45
C SER A 210 -12.31 -5.24 -1.89
N ARG A 211 -11.12 -4.64 -1.80
CA ARG A 211 -9.92 -5.27 -1.25
C ARG A 211 -10.10 -5.67 0.22
N TYR A 212 -10.47 -4.74 1.08
CA TYR A 212 -10.53 -5.00 2.52
C TYR A 212 -11.72 -5.88 2.91
N TYR A 213 -12.85 -5.81 2.22
CA TYR A 213 -13.93 -6.78 2.37
C TYR A 213 -13.47 -8.20 2.02
N LEU A 214 -12.70 -8.35 0.91
CA LEU A 214 -12.13 -9.65 0.54
C LEU A 214 -11.22 -10.20 1.65
N LEU A 215 -10.31 -9.36 2.16
CA LEU A 215 -9.39 -9.72 3.24
C LEU A 215 -10.10 -10.05 4.55
N ALA A 216 -11.24 -9.43 4.82
CA ALA A 216 -12.08 -9.70 5.98
C ALA A 216 -13.02 -10.91 5.80
N GLY A 217 -13.08 -11.50 4.61
CA GLY A 217 -13.99 -12.60 4.29
C GLY A 217 -15.43 -12.18 3.97
N ASN A 218 -15.68 -10.88 3.82
CA ASN A 218 -16.97 -10.28 3.44
C ASN A 218 -17.13 -10.32 1.91
N TYR A 219 -17.29 -11.53 1.37
CA TYR A 219 -17.17 -11.77 -0.08
C TYR A 219 -18.28 -11.10 -0.90
N THR A 220 -19.50 -11.06 -0.40
CA THR A 220 -20.64 -10.41 -1.07
C THR A 220 -20.43 -8.90 -1.21
N GLU A 221 -19.97 -8.27 -0.15
CA GLU A 221 -19.66 -6.84 -0.11
C GLU A 221 -18.46 -6.51 -1.00
N SER A 222 -17.44 -7.39 -1.04
CA SER A 222 -16.29 -7.28 -1.94
C SER A 222 -16.73 -7.26 -3.41
N ILE A 223 -17.60 -8.19 -3.82
CA ILE A 223 -18.17 -8.24 -5.18
C ILE A 223 -18.95 -6.96 -5.48
N THR A 224 -19.77 -6.49 -4.54
CA THR A 224 -20.58 -5.28 -4.71
C THR A 224 -19.71 -4.05 -4.92
N ALA A 225 -18.67 -3.88 -4.11
CA ALA A 225 -17.72 -2.77 -4.22
C ALA A 225 -16.90 -2.86 -5.54
N ALA A 226 -16.45 -4.05 -5.94
CA ALA A 226 -15.78 -4.26 -7.23
C ALA A 226 -16.67 -3.89 -8.41
N ASN A 227 -17.97 -4.26 -8.36
CA ASN A 227 -18.94 -3.88 -9.39
C ASN A 227 -19.14 -2.36 -9.46
N ALA A 228 -19.14 -1.66 -8.33
CA ALA A 228 -19.24 -0.20 -8.33
C ALA A 228 -18.06 0.47 -9.05
N VAL A 229 -16.86 -0.14 -9.02
CA VAL A 229 -15.69 0.32 -9.78
C VAL A 229 -15.82 -0.02 -11.27
N LEU A 230 -16.18 -1.27 -11.60
CA LEU A 230 -16.17 -1.79 -12.97
C LEU A 230 -17.31 -1.23 -13.82
N ASN A 231 -18.46 -0.91 -13.20
CA ASN A 231 -19.67 -0.42 -13.88
C ASN A 231 -19.76 1.12 -13.95
N ASP A 232 -18.81 1.82 -13.29
CA ASP A 232 -18.75 3.28 -13.39
C ASP A 232 -18.36 3.70 -14.80
N SER A 233 -19.15 4.58 -15.41
CA SER A 233 -18.94 5.08 -16.75
C SER A 233 -17.77 6.06 -16.90
N ASP A 234 -17.24 6.58 -15.77
CA ASP A 234 -16.04 7.41 -15.78
C ASP A 234 -14.84 6.57 -16.22
N ALA A 235 -14.16 6.99 -17.29
CA ALA A 235 -12.99 6.30 -17.83
C ALA A 235 -11.69 6.54 -17.03
N THR A 236 -11.72 7.42 -16.01
CA THR A 236 -10.54 7.75 -15.22
C THR A 236 -10.00 6.50 -14.49
N ASN A 237 -8.75 6.15 -14.76
CA ASN A 237 -8.00 5.18 -13.99
C ASN A 237 -7.21 5.94 -12.93
N SER A 238 -7.45 5.64 -11.65
CA SER A 238 -6.75 6.33 -10.56
C SER A 238 -5.26 5.92 -10.53
N MET A 239 -4.37 6.91 -10.74
CA MET A 239 -2.94 6.73 -10.88
C MET A 239 -2.19 7.68 -9.94
N TRP A 240 -1.11 7.21 -9.35
CA TRP A 240 -0.07 8.09 -8.82
C TRP A 240 0.72 8.66 -9.98
N VAL A 241 0.86 9.97 -10.04
CA VAL A 241 1.58 10.68 -11.10
C VAL A 241 2.90 11.24 -10.58
N TYR A 242 3.91 11.20 -11.41
CA TYR A 242 5.28 11.59 -11.08
C TYR A 242 5.83 12.59 -12.09
N ASP A 243 6.82 13.37 -11.67
CA ASP A 243 7.53 14.36 -12.47
C ASP A 243 9.04 14.33 -12.18
N ALA A 244 9.80 15.25 -12.77
CA ALA A 244 11.25 15.31 -12.59
C ALA A 244 11.69 15.58 -11.14
N ASN A 245 10.85 16.24 -10.33
CA ASN A 245 11.15 16.59 -8.94
C ASN A 245 10.64 15.53 -7.96
N ASN A 246 9.53 14.86 -8.31
CA ASN A 246 8.88 13.81 -7.54
C ASN A 246 8.86 12.55 -8.41
N GLN A 247 9.98 11.85 -8.47
CA GLN A 247 10.16 10.71 -9.35
C GLN A 247 9.48 9.46 -8.83
N ASN A 248 9.15 8.54 -9.74
CA ASN A 248 8.65 7.21 -9.43
C ASN A 248 9.60 6.49 -8.46
N PRO A 249 9.16 6.16 -7.25
CA PRO A 249 10.06 5.64 -6.21
C PRO A 249 10.58 4.23 -6.50
N ILE A 250 9.87 3.45 -7.32
CA ILE A 250 10.28 2.10 -7.68
C ILE A 250 11.30 2.15 -8.82
N TRP A 251 11.06 2.99 -9.84
CA TRP A 251 12.08 3.25 -10.87
C TRP A 251 13.43 3.63 -10.26
N ASN A 252 13.41 4.47 -9.21
CA ASN A 252 14.65 4.87 -8.55
C ASN A 252 15.44 3.69 -8.02
N ARG A 253 14.75 2.66 -7.49
CA ARG A 253 15.35 1.46 -6.90
C ARG A 253 15.74 0.39 -7.90
N THR A 254 14.98 0.27 -8.97
CA THR A 254 15.11 -0.86 -9.91
C THR A 254 15.85 -0.50 -11.21
N VAL A 255 15.79 0.76 -11.62
CA VAL A 255 16.43 1.23 -12.86
C VAL A 255 17.56 2.22 -12.58
N ASN A 256 17.32 3.25 -11.76
CA ASN A 256 18.30 4.30 -11.53
C ASN A 256 19.48 3.82 -10.66
N SER A 257 19.21 3.30 -9.47
CA SER A 257 20.24 2.75 -8.57
C SER A 257 20.52 1.27 -8.84
N ALA A 258 19.55 0.57 -9.43
CA ALA A 258 19.59 -0.86 -9.73
C ALA A 258 19.96 -1.72 -8.49
N ASP A 259 19.48 -1.30 -7.31
CA ASP A 259 19.69 -2.04 -6.05
C ASP A 259 18.81 -3.31 -5.99
N LEU A 260 17.73 -3.29 -6.74
CA LEU A 260 16.72 -4.32 -6.84
C LEU A 260 16.35 -4.51 -8.32
N ASN A 261 16.11 -5.75 -8.73
CA ASN A 261 15.53 -6.05 -10.04
C ASN A 261 14.39 -7.05 -9.89
N PRO A 262 13.41 -7.06 -10.80
CA PRO A 262 12.39 -8.11 -10.79
C PRO A 262 13.02 -9.48 -10.99
N GLN A 263 12.55 -10.46 -10.24
CA GLN A 263 12.93 -11.84 -10.53
C GLN A 263 12.23 -12.31 -11.81
N THR A 264 12.97 -13.03 -12.66
CA THR A 264 12.43 -13.63 -13.88
C THR A 264 11.17 -14.45 -13.56
N ASN A 265 10.17 -14.38 -14.43
CA ASN A 265 8.85 -14.98 -14.20
C ASN A 265 8.16 -14.47 -12.92
N PHE A 266 8.40 -13.22 -12.53
CA PHE A 266 7.85 -12.63 -11.30
C PHE A 266 8.28 -13.38 -10.02
N GLY A 267 9.40 -14.09 -10.04
CA GLY A 267 9.84 -14.98 -8.95
C GLY A 267 8.95 -16.21 -8.74
N LEU A 268 8.07 -16.52 -9.70
CA LEU A 268 7.18 -17.66 -9.64
C LEU A 268 7.87 -18.93 -10.16
N LEU A 269 7.57 -20.08 -9.55
CA LEU A 269 8.19 -21.37 -9.83
C LEU A 269 7.14 -22.46 -10.11
N GLY A 270 7.56 -23.51 -10.79
CA GLY A 270 6.73 -24.70 -11.02
C GLY A 270 5.43 -24.37 -11.77
N ALA A 271 4.30 -24.74 -11.21
CA ALA A 271 2.98 -24.54 -11.83
C ALA A 271 2.53 -23.07 -11.91
N TYR A 272 3.18 -22.18 -11.16
CA TYR A 272 2.82 -20.75 -11.13
C TYR A 272 3.56 -19.91 -12.17
N VAL A 273 4.56 -20.47 -12.86
CA VAL A 273 5.27 -19.77 -13.95
C VAL A 273 4.26 -19.28 -14.99
N PRO A 274 4.37 -18.03 -15.48
CA PRO A 274 3.50 -17.52 -16.54
C PRO A 274 3.42 -18.46 -17.75
N GLU A 275 2.26 -18.55 -18.35
CA GLU A 275 2.06 -19.33 -19.56
C GLU A 275 2.80 -18.70 -20.76
N ALA A 276 3.22 -19.53 -21.70
CA ALA A 276 3.83 -19.04 -22.91
C ALA A 276 2.85 -18.11 -23.67
N GLY A 277 3.30 -16.91 -23.97
CA GLY A 277 2.49 -15.89 -24.65
C GLY A 277 1.69 -14.98 -23.70
N ASP A 278 1.85 -15.10 -22.37
CA ASP A 278 1.28 -14.15 -21.43
C ASP A 278 1.88 -12.75 -21.66
N GLY A 279 1.05 -11.83 -22.18
CA GLY A 279 1.49 -10.49 -22.57
C GLY A 279 1.94 -9.63 -21.38
N ARG A 280 1.54 -9.97 -20.15
CA ARG A 280 1.95 -9.28 -18.93
C ARG A 280 3.44 -9.46 -18.66
N VAL A 281 4.04 -10.57 -19.09
CA VAL A 281 5.49 -10.79 -18.99
C VAL A 281 6.24 -9.70 -19.74
N ASN A 282 5.94 -9.50 -21.01
CA ASN A 282 6.60 -8.49 -21.83
C ASN A 282 6.26 -7.04 -21.42
N PHE A 283 5.15 -6.85 -20.71
CA PHE A 283 4.78 -5.53 -20.17
C PHE A 283 5.66 -5.14 -18.98
N TYR A 284 5.93 -6.08 -18.06
CA TYR A 284 6.63 -5.79 -16.82
C TYR A 284 8.12 -6.11 -16.83
N LEU A 285 8.53 -7.12 -17.60
CA LEU A 285 9.87 -7.71 -17.57
C LEU A 285 10.57 -7.54 -18.92
N GLY A 286 11.75 -6.95 -18.89
CA GLY A 286 12.64 -6.82 -20.02
C GLY A 286 13.65 -7.97 -20.13
N ASP A 287 14.80 -7.65 -20.71
CA ASP A 287 15.88 -8.59 -20.94
C ASP A 287 16.51 -9.14 -19.65
N ASP A 288 17.41 -10.10 -19.79
CA ASP A 288 18.18 -10.70 -18.70
C ASP A 288 19.04 -9.62 -18.00
N ALA A 289 18.85 -9.46 -16.70
CA ALA A 289 19.60 -8.54 -15.83
C ALA A 289 20.59 -9.26 -14.89
N GLY A 290 20.89 -10.52 -15.16
CA GLY A 290 21.83 -11.32 -14.37
C GLY A 290 21.17 -12.08 -13.21
N PHE A 291 21.84 -12.10 -12.06
CA PHE A 291 21.42 -12.88 -10.90
C PHE A 291 21.44 -12.03 -9.62
N ALA A 292 20.51 -12.35 -8.73
CA ALA A 292 20.47 -11.76 -7.39
C ALA A 292 21.73 -12.10 -6.59
N ASN A 293 22.16 -11.16 -5.76
CA ASN A 293 23.32 -11.32 -4.87
C ASN A 293 22.98 -12.09 -3.58
N GLY A 294 24.05 -12.54 -2.91
CA GLY A 294 24.02 -12.97 -1.50
C GLY A 294 23.52 -14.38 -1.27
N ASP A 295 23.26 -14.69 0.00
CA ASP A 295 22.85 -16.02 0.47
C ASP A 295 21.45 -16.44 -0.01
N ALA A 296 20.61 -15.46 -0.39
CA ALA A 296 19.37 -15.67 -1.14
C ALA A 296 19.61 -15.70 -2.65
N GLY A 297 20.86 -15.80 -3.08
CA GLY A 297 21.31 -15.59 -4.44
C GLY A 297 21.02 -16.71 -5.41
N GLY A 298 21.30 -16.41 -6.68
CA GLY A 298 21.15 -17.35 -7.79
C GLY A 298 19.80 -17.28 -8.47
N GLN A 299 18.85 -16.43 -8.04
CA GLN A 299 17.64 -16.19 -8.82
C GLN A 299 17.98 -15.32 -10.05
N ALA A 300 17.51 -15.75 -11.21
CA ALA A 300 17.61 -14.97 -12.43
C ALA A 300 16.76 -13.72 -12.34
N LEU A 301 17.30 -12.61 -12.84
CA LEU A 301 16.67 -11.29 -12.82
C LEU A 301 16.35 -10.83 -14.24
N SER A 302 15.39 -9.95 -14.35
CA SER A 302 15.01 -9.26 -15.58
C SER A 302 15.10 -7.77 -15.40
N GLU A 303 15.19 -7.01 -16.51
CA GLU A 303 15.04 -5.56 -16.46
C GLU A 303 13.61 -5.16 -16.08
N MET A 304 13.46 -4.04 -15.39
CA MET A 304 12.16 -3.48 -14.99
C MET A 304 11.55 -2.64 -16.10
N LEU A 305 10.31 -2.94 -16.46
CA LEU A 305 9.52 -2.22 -17.46
C LEU A 305 8.17 -1.74 -16.88
N GLY A 306 7.22 -1.44 -17.75
CA GLY A 306 5.85 -1.08 -17.43
C GLY A 306 5.74 0.17 -16.55
N PHE A 307 4.95 0.09 -15.50
CA PHE A 307 4.70 1.22 -14.57
C PHE A 307 5.95 1.70 -13.81
N PHE A 308 7.05 1.01 -13.93
CA PHE A 308 8.27 1.25 -13.16
C PHE A 308 9.50 1.52 -14.05
N GLY A 309 9.32 1.52 -15.38
CA GLY A 309 10.42 1.59 -16.34
C GLY A 309 11.02 2.98 -16.54
N THR A 310 10.35 4.07 -16.12
CA THR A 310 10.86 5.44 -16.23
C THR A 310 10.58 6.25 -14.97
N ASN A 311 11.34 7.33 -14.77
CA ASN A 311 11.23 8.20 -13.59
C ASN A 311 9.88 8.94 -13.47
N THR A 312 9.15 9.08 -14.55
CA THR A 312 7.84 9.74 -14.60
C THR A 312 6.69 8.79 -14.92
N ALA A 313 6.95 7.48 -15.02
CA ALA A 313 5.91 6.50 -15.24
C ALA A 313 4.92 6.52 -14.07
N SER A 314 3.63 6.65 -14.36
CA SER A 314 2.57 6.63 -13.36
C SER A 314 2.34 5.21 -12.83
N ILE A 315 2.03 5.09 -11.52
CA ILE A 315 1.71 3.82 -10.87
C ILE A 315 0.20 3.76 -10.62
N PRO A 316 -0.52 2.69 -11.03
CA PRO A 316 -1.93 2.56 -10.73
C PRO A 316 -2.18 2.44 -9.22
N ILE A 317 -3.24 3.11 -8.74
CA ILE A 317 -3.68 3.00 -7.34
C ILE A 317 -4.41 1.68 -7.13
N TYR A 318 -5.11 1.23 -8.15
CA TYR A 318 -5.72 -0.09 -8.28
C TYR A 318 -5.79 -0.46 -9.76
N LEU A 319 -5.95 -1.75 -10.06
CA LEU A 319 -6.09 -2.28 -11.42
C LEU A 319 -7.50 -2.81 -11.67
N LYS A 320 -7.99 -2.71 -12.91
CA LYS A 320 -9.23 -3.39 -13.34
C LYS A 320 -9.13 -4.90 -13.09
N GLY A 321 -7.96 -5.49 -13.36
CA GLY A 321 -7.68 -6.90 -13.10
C GLY A 321 -7.78 -7.27 -11.62
N GLU A 322 -7.41 -6.38 -10.69
CA GLU A 322 -7.62 -6.59 -9.26
C GLU A 322 -9.11 -6.76 -8.93
N MET A 323 -9.96 -5.87 -9.43
CA MET A 323 -11.40 -5.95 -9.19
C MET A 323 -12.01 -7.24 -9.73
N LEU A 324 -11.59 -7.68 -10.90
CA LEU A 324 -12.02 -8.96 -11.48
C LEU A 324 -11.52 -10.16 -10.66
N LEU A 325 -10.27 -10.14 -10.20
CA LEU A 325 -9.69 -11.21 -9.38
C LEU A 325 -10.27 -11.23 -7.96
N ASN A 326 -10.61 -10.07 -7.37
CA ASN A 326 -11.34 -10.02 -6.10
C ASN A 326 -12.71 -10.68 -6.23
N LYS A 327 -13.44 -10.42 -7.32
CA LYS A 327 -14.71 -11.11 -7.62
C LYS A 327 -14.51 -12.61 -7.84
N ALA A 328 -13.50 -12.99 -8.62
CA ALA A 328 -13.21 -14.40 -8.89
C ALA A 328 -12.95 -15.18 -7.60
N GLU A 329 -12.10 -14.64 -6.72
CA GLU A 329 -11.81 -15.25 -5.42
C GLU A 329 -13.05 -15.30 -4.52
N ALA A 330 -13.80 -14.19 -4.41
CA ALA A 330 -15.00 -14.12 -3.61
C ALA A 330 -16.06 -15.13 -4.06
N PHE A 331 -16.29 -15.27 -5.36
CA PHE A 331 -17.18 -16.28 -5.91
C PHE A 331 -16.69 -17.70 -5.64
N ALA A 332 -15.40 -17.97 -5.84
CA ALA A 332 -14.82 -19.29 -5.57
C ALA A 332 -14.99 -19.68 -4.11
N ARG A 333 -14.68 -18.78 -3.17
CA ARG A 333 -14.82 -19.04 -1.72
C ARG A 333 -16.27 -19.21 -1.26
N GLN A 334 -17.24 -18.67 -2.01
CA GLN A 334 -18.68 -18.90 -1.82
C GLN A 334 -19.20 -20.14 -2.57
N SER A 335 -18.32 -20.96 -3.16
CA SER A 335 -18.67 -22.12 -3.98
C SER A 335 -19.48 -21.79 -5.24
N GLN A 336 -19.45 -20.55 -5.70
CA GLN A 336 -20.04 -20.10 -6.97
C GLN A 336 -19.01 -20.26 -8.09
N LEU A 337 -18.64 -21.52 -8.39
CA LEU A 337 -17.47 -21.86 -9.18
C LEU A 337 -17.55 -21.34 -10.63
N SER A 338 -18.73 -21.44 -11.27
CA SER A 338 -18.93 -20.94 -12.63
C SER A 338 -18.72 -19.43 -12.72
N ASP A 339 -19.21 -18.66 -11.76
CA ASP A 339 -19.03 -17.20 -11.73
C ASP A 339 -17.56 -16.84 -11.46
N ALA A 340 -16.87 -17.62 -10.63
CA ALA A 340 -15.45 -17.45 -10.40
C ALA A 340 -14.63 -17.62 -11.68
N VAL A 341 -14.90 -18.68 -12.44
CA VAL A 341 -14.22 -18.96 -13.73
C VAL A 341 -14.52 -17.87 -14.76
N ILE A 342 -15.73 -17.36 -14.81
CA ILE A 342 -16.08 -16.22 -15.69
C ILE A 342 -15.19 -15.01 -15.38
N GLN A 343 -15.08 -14.62 -14.11
CA GLN A 343 -14.24 -13.47 -13.74
C GLN A 343 -12.76 -13.70 -13.99
N LEU A 344 -12.25 -14.89 -13.70
CA LEU A 344 -10.88 -15.31 -14.00
C LEU A 344 -10.59 -15.19 -15.51
N ASN A 345 -11.50 -15.69 -16.35
CA ASN A 345 -11.33 -15.64 -17.80
C ASN A 345 -11.36 -14.22 -18.35
N LEU A 346 -12.09 -13.26 -17.73
CA LEU A 346 -12.02 -11.85 -18.10
C LEU A 346 -10.62 -11.26 -17.89
N VAL A 347 -9.85 -11.76 -16.92
CA VAL A 347 -8.45 -11.35 -16.72
C VAL A 347 -7.53 -12.06 -17.73
N ARG A 348 -7.67 -13.36 -17.89
CA ARG A 348 -6.85 -14.16 -18.80
C ARG A 348 -6.96 -13.75 -20.27
N GLN A 349 -8.17 -13.45 -20.71
CA GLN A 349 -8.47 -13.08 -22.11
C GLN A 349 -8.35 -11.58 -22.39
N LYS A 350 -8.03 -10.78 -21.37
CA LYS A 350 -7.91 -9.32 -21.48
C LYS A 350 -6.85 -8.95 -22.52
N ASN A 351 -7.24 -8.14 -23.52
CA ASN A 351 -6.41 -7.68 -24.63
C ASN A 351 -6.60 -6.21 -25.01
N ASP A 352 -7.43 -5.48 -24.24
CA ASP A 352 -7.81 -4.08 -24.47
C ASP A 352 -7.74 -3.22 -23.20
N ASP A 353 -6.89 -3.60 -22.26
CA ASP A 353 -6.73 -2.86 -20.99
C ASP A 353 -6.16 -1.45 -21.27
N PRO A 354 -6.82 -0.38 -20.78
CA PRO A 354 -6.35 0.99 -20.97
C PRO A 354 -4.95 1.26 -20.42
N LEU A 355 -4.51 0.47 -19.43
CA LEU A 355 -3.18 0.53 -18.85
C LEU A 355 -2.20 -0.46 -19.50
N SER A 356 -2.62 -1.13 -20.56
CA SER A 356 -1.83 -2.12 -21.32
C SER A 356 -1.45 -3.39 -20.54
N VAL A 357 -2.05 -3.65 -19.39
CA VAL A 357 -1.84 -4.90 -18.64
C VAL A 357 -2.73 -5.99 -19.25
N ASN A 358 -2.27 -6.56 -20.35
CA ASN A 358 -3.02 -7.53 -21.17
C ASN A 358 -2.40 -8.92 -21.05
N ALA A 359 -3.14 -9.89 -20.50
CA ALA A 359 -2.68 -11.28 -20.47
C ALA A 359 -2.74 -11.92 -21.86
N ASN A 360 -3.79 -11.63 -22.64
CA ASN A 360 -3.97 -12.11 -24.01
C ASN A 360 -3.86 -13.65 -24.12
N LEU A 361 -4.33 -14.36 -23.10
CA LEU A 361 -4.32 -15.82 -23.01
C LEU A 361 -5.71 -16.39 -23.40
N PRO A 362 -5.79 -17.67 -23.77
CA PRO A 362 -7.07 -18.36 -23.92
C PRO A 362 -7.79 -18.49 -22.57
N ALA A 363 -9.08 -18.82 -22.62
CA ALA A 363 -9.83 -19.18 -21.42
C ALA A 363 -9.12 -20.34 -20.69
N TRP A 364 -9.26 -20.35 -19.37
CA TRP A 364 -8.74 -21.42 -18.54
C TRP A 364 -9.42 -22.77 -18.87
N THR A 365 -8.65 -23.83 -18.96
CA THR A 365 -9.13 -25.18 -19.33
C THR A 365 -8.89 -26.20 -18.22
N GLY A 366 -8.63 -25.74 -16.97
CA GLY A 366 -8.47 -26.62 -15.82
C GLY A 366 -9.80 -27.17 -15.30
N ASN A 367 -9.78 -27.73 -14.09
CA ASN A 367 -10.96 -28.35 -13.51
C ASN A 367 -11.93 -27.33 -12.91
N GLU A 368 -12.87 -26.86 -13.69
CA GLU A 368 -13.88 -25.84 -13.31
C GLU A 368 -14.85 -26.31 -12.21
N THR A 369 -14.81 -27.57 -11.81
CA THR A 369 -15.63 -28.13 -10.70
C THR A 369 -14.86 -28.25 -9.38
N SER A 370 -13.56 -27.95 -9.38
CA SER A 370 -12.69 -27.97 -8.22
C SER A 370 -12.46 -26.55 -7.70
N GLN A 371 -13.00 -26.23 -6.54
CA GLN A 371 -12.74 -24.96 -5.86
C GLN A 371 -11.23 -24.74 -5.63
N ALA A 372 -10.52 -25.79 -5.24
CA ALA A 372 -9.08 -25.71 -4.99
C ALA A 372 -8.31 -25.34 -6.26
N ASP A 373 -8.58 -26.01 -7.39
CA ASP A 373 -7.88 -25.76 -8.66
C ASP A 373 -8.18 -24.34 -9.19
N ILE A 374 -9.43 -23.87 -9.02
CA ILE A 374 -9.84 -22.50 -9.38
C ILE A 374 -9.09 -21.47 -8.52
N LEU A 375 -9.00 -21.70 -7.20
CA LEU A 375 -8.29 -20.78 -6.29
C LEU A 375 -6.78 -20.74 -6.63
N GLU A 376 -6.16 -21.88 -6.97
CA GLU A 376 -4.75 -21.92 -7.39
C GLU A 376 -4.52 -21.11 -8.68
N GLU A 377 -5.40 -21.24 -9.67
CA GLU A 377 -5.28 -20.43 -10.89
C GLU A 377 -5.55 -18.95 -10.65
N ILE A 378 -6.51 -18.61 -9.77
CA ILE A 378 -6.74 -17.23 -9.34
C ILE A 378 -5.48 -16.67 -8.68
N TYR A 379 -4.86 -17.41 -7.76
CA TYR A 379 -3.64 -16.99 -7.10
C TYR A 379 -2.50 -16.72 -8.07
N LYS A 380 -2.26 -17.66 -9.02
CA LYS A 380 -1.29 -17.46 -10.11
C LYS A 380 -1.55 -16.16 -10.87
N ASN A 381 -2.79 -15.92 -11.27
CA ASN A 381 -3.14 -14.70 -12.01
C ASN A 381 -3.02 -13.45 -11.14
N ARG A 382 -3.30 -13.51 -9.82
CA ARG A 382 -3.06 -12.40 -8.88
C ARG A 382 -1.57 -12.05 -8.81
N CYS A 383 -0.69 -13.05 -8.71
CA CYS A 383 0.75 -12.85 -8.67
C CYS A 383 1.32 -12.15 -9.91
N ILE A 384 0.72 -12.38 -11.08
CA ILE A 384 1.17 -11.79 -12.36
C ILE A 384 0.50 -10.43 -12.61
N GLU A 385 -0.84 -10.38 -12.47
CA GLU A 385 -1.63 -9.17 -12.74
C GLU A 385 -1.31 -8.04 -11.77
N LEU A 386 -1.07 -8.37 -10.50
CA LEU A 386 -0.85 -7.42 -9.41
C LEU A 386 0.64 -7.29 -9.04
N PHE A 387 1.52 -7.54 -10.00
CA PHE A 387 2.97 -7.46 -9.79
C PHE A 387 3.36 -6.09 -9.23
N LEU A 388 4.13 -6.11 -8.13
CA LEU A 388 4.60 -4.92 -7.40
C LEU A 388 3.50 -3.92 -7.01
N THR A 389 2.35 -4.44 -6.62
CA THR A 389 1.29 -3.64 -5.96
C THR A 389 1.35 -3.73 -4.43
N GLY A 390 2.26 -4.54 -3.87
CA GLY A 390 2.35 -4.85 -2.44
C GLY A 390 1.45 -6.00 -1.99
N MET A 391 0.52 -6.45 -2.83
CA MET A 391 -0.53 -7.41 -2.43
C MET A 391 -0.05 -8.86 -2.32
N ARG A 392 1.04 -9.24 -2.99
CA ARG A 392 1.48 -10.64 -3.03
C ARG A 392 1.79 -11.21 -1.64
N PHE A 393 2.29 -10.39 -0.73
CA PHE A 393 2.59 -10.84 0.64
C PHE A 393 1.32 -11.28 1.38
N GLU A 394 0.26 -10.51 1.26
CA GLU A 394 -1.04 -10.84 1.82
C GLU A 394 -1.71 -12.01 1.09
N ASP A 395 -1.68 -12.01 -0.24
CA ASP A 395 -2.23 -13.09 -1.06
C ASP A 395 -1.55 -14.42 -0.72
N SER A 396 -0.24 -14.45 -0.61
CA SER A 396 0.50 -15.68 -0.30
C SER A 396 0.14 -16.23 1.09
N LYS A 397 -0.11 -15.38 2.09
CA LYS A 397 -0.60 -15.82 3.41
C LYS A 397 -2.00 -16.41 3.34
N ARG A 398 -2.87 -15.80 2.55
CA ARG A 398 -4.29 -16.17 2.47
C ARG A 398 -4.53 -17.43 1.63
N PHE A 399 -3.79 -17.60 0.54
CA PHE A 399 -3.89 -18.78 -0.31
C PHE A 399 -3.04 -19.94 0.20
N HIS A 400 -1.85 -19.67 0.72
CA HIS A 400 -0.88 -20.68 1.15
C HIS A 400 -0.38 -20.41 2.59
N PRO A 401 -1.23 -20.52 3.60
CA PRO A 401 -0.87 -20.16 4.98
C PRO A 401 0.30 -20.97 5.56
N ASN A 402 0.55 -22.17 5.04
CA ASN A 402 1.59 -23.08 5.51
C ASN A 402 2.91 -23.03 4.71
N PHE A 403 3.01 -22.15 3.70
CA PHE A 403 4.18 -22.05 2.83
C PHE A 403 5.22 -21.04 3.33
N VAL A 404 5.49 -20.99 4.61
CA VAL A 404 6.60 -20.21 5.15
C VAL A 404 7.83 -21.07 5.23
N VAL A 405 8.94 -20.60 4.66
CA VAL A 405 10.25 -21.21 4.91
C VAL A 405 11.20 -20.15 5.40
N PRO A 406 11.52 -20.19 6.69
CA PRO A 406 12.25 -19.14 7.37
C PRO A 406 13.77 -19.22 7.14
N THR A 407 14.22 -19.57 5.95
CA THR A 407 15.65 -19.63 5.62
C THR A 407 15.94 -18.98 4.27
N ALA A 408 17.04 -18.24 4.21
CA ALA A 408 17.54 -17.59 3.00
C ALA A 408 17.75 -18.54 1.80
N ALA A 409 18.15 -19.78 2.08
CA ALA A 409 18.46 -20.77 1.06
C ALA A 409 17.24 -21.33 0.34
N ASN A 410 16.03 -20.93 0.71
CA ASN A 410 14.83 -21.49 0.13
C ASN A 410 14.38 -20.75 -1.11
N THR A 411 14.73 -21.30 -2.27
CA THR A 411 14.31 -20.83 -3.59
C THR A 411 12.95 -21.40 -4.03
N THR A 412 12.28 -22.20 -3.19
CA THR A 412 11.04 -22.90 -3.54
C THR A 412 9.79 -22.29 -2.97
N ASN A 413 9.91 -21.41 -1.97
CA ASN A 413 8.75 -20.81 -1.28
C ASN A 413 8.60 -19.33 -1.58
N GLU A 414 7.37 -18.88 -1.53
CA GLU A 414 6.94 -17.55 -1.98
C GLU A 414 7.24 -16.46 -0.99
N ARG A 415 7.31 -16.78 0.28
CA ARG A 415 7.64 -15.84 1.35
C ARG A 415 8.51 -16.49 2.41
N ASN A 416 9.30 -15.66 3.07
CA ASN A 416 10.20 -16.12 4.11
C ASN A 416 9.70 -15.82 5.54
N ARG A 417 8.58 -15.10 5.68
CA ARG A 417 7.89 -14.80 6.96
C ARG A 417 6.40 -14.59 6.74
N ASN A 418 5.60 -14.78 7.79
CA ASN A 418 4.17 -14.41 7.78
C ASN A 418 3.97 -12.93 8.13
N TYR A 419 4.73 -12.41 9.10
CA TYR A 419 4.68 -11.02 9.53
C TYR A 419 6.07 -10.54 9.90
N TYR A 420 6.32 -9.25 9.78
CA TYR A 420 7.57 -8.64 10.21
C TYR A 420 7.63 -8.54 11.73
N PRO A 421 8.84 -8.60 12.34
CA PRO A 421 9.03 -8.24 13.74
C PRO A 421 8.69 -6.75 13.91
N TYR A 422 8.29 -6.34 15.11
CA TYR A 422 8.09 -4.93 15.39
C TYR A 422 9.42 -4.19 15.46
N PRO A 423 9.49 -2.94 14.91
CA PRO A 423 10.73 -2.17 15.00
C PRO A 423 11.22 -1.99 16.43
N THR A 424 12.52 -2.10 16.62
CA THR A 424 13.16 -1.89 17.95
C THR A 424 12.81 -0.51 18.49
N VAL A 425 12.78 0.53 17.65
CA VAL A 425 12.39 1.88 18.06
C VAL A 425 10.95 1.95 18.58
N GLU A 426 10.02 1.18 18.03
CA GLU A 426 8.65 1.10 18.55
C GLU A 426 8.64 0.44 19.92
N ARG A 427 9.33 -0.67 20.07
CA ARG A 427 9.42 -1.43 21.32
C ARG A 427 10.06 -0.64 22.46
N GLU A 428 11.04 0.21 22.15
CA GLU A 428 11.72 1.05 23.15
C GLU A 428 10.85 2.23 23.61
N ASN A 429 9.95 2.73 22.75
CA ASN A 429 9.17 3.93 23.03
C ASN A 429 7.69 3.65 23.35
N ASN A 430 7.16 2.48 22.99
CA ASN A 430 5.78 2.11 23.25
C ASN A 430 5.71 0.84 24.12
N PRO A 431 5.35 0.96 25.40
CA PRO A 431 5.28 -0.20 26.32
C PRO A 431 4.21 -1.24 25.92
N ASN A 432 3.26 -0.85 25.04
CA ASN A 432 2.19 -1.73 24.57
C ASN A 432 2.59 -2.54 23.33
N THR A 433 3.83 -2.41 22.84
CA THR A 433 4.30 -3.17 21.67
C THR A 433 4.25 -4.68 21.96
N PRO A 434 3.52 -5.46 21.17
CA PRO A 434 3.42 -6.92 21.39
C PRO A 434 4.77 -7.64 21.22
N ALA A 435 4.83 -8.89 21.67
CA ALA A 435 5.91 -9.80 21.29
C ALA A 435 5.97 -9.92 19.76
N ASP A 436 7.18 -10.20 19.23
CA ASP A 436 7.32 -10.43 17.80
C ASP A 436 6.51 -11.66 17.37
N PRO A 437 5.89 -11.61 16.17
CA PRO A 437 5.15 -12.74 15.64
C PRO A 437 6.08 -13.96 15.42
N SER A 438 5.51 -15.15 15.52
CA SER A 438 6.22 -16.37 15.15
C SER A 438 6.59 -16.37 13.67
N ILE A 439 7.71 -17.01 13.34
CA ILE A 439 8.21 -17.15 11.98
C ILE A 439 7.35 -18.12 11.19
#